data_1c6707f9ff277f2e8017b6974ba74e6a
#
_entry.id   1c6707f9ff277f2e8017b6974ba74e6a
#
_cell.length_a   1.000
_cell.length_b   1.000
_cell.length_c   1.000
_cell.angle_alpha   90.00
_cell.angle_beta   90.00
_cell.angle_gamma   90.00
#
_symmetry.space_group_name_H-M   'P 1'
#
loop_
_entity.id
_entity.type
_entity.pdbx_description
1 polymer ?
#
loop_
_entity_poly.entity_id
_entity_poly.type
_entity_poly.pdbx_seq_one_letter_code
_entity_poly.pdbx_strand_id
1 'polypeptide(L)'
;WAQGLQALGYALQPHIVDAADQGVPQHRVRMFLVATRSKAPLQLSLPRREHVGAHQFIDFEAGKWSPIRKTGRSAATLRRVFQGRRDLQCGRFLIPYYGSGSGLTGRSLARPIGTITTLDRWAVVRGGHMRMLSHHEARAAMGFPADYLLPENHKDALHMLGNAVCPPVAADVINALKAQA
;
A
#
# COMPACT_ATOMS: atom_id res chain seq x y z
N TRP A 1 9.39 23.95 10.71
CA TRP A 1 8.24 24.43 9.93
C TRP A 1 6.95 24.48 10.77
N ALA A 2 6.69 23.54 11.74
CA ALA A 2 5.52 23.59 12.63
C ALA A 2 5.47 24.90 13.42
N GLN A 3 6.57 25.29 14.05
CA GLN A 3 6.70 26.56 14.75
C GLN A 3 6.41 27.78 13.84
N GLY A 4 6.85 27.73 12.57
CA GLY A 4 6.56 28.77 11.61
C GLY A 4 5.05 28.91 11.31
N LEU A 5 4.33 27.79 11.16
CA LEU A 5 2.88 27.83 11.00
C LEU A 5 2.17 28.37 12.25
N GLN A 6 2.62 27.95 13.43
CA GLN A 6 2.07 28.46 14.70
C GLN A 6 2.29 29.97 14.87
N ALA A 7 3.49 30.47 14.51
CA ALA A 7 3.80 31.90 14.51
C ALA A 7 2.91 32.70 13.55
N LEU A 8 2.41 32.08 12.48
CA LEU A 8 1.44 32.64 11.54
C LEU A 8 -0.03 32.50 12.00
N GLY A 9 -0.26 32.05 13.23
CA GLY A 9 -1.57 31.94 13.84
C GLY A 9 -2.34 30.65 13.48
N TYR A 10 -1.66 29.59 12.99
CA TYR A 10 -2.32 28.31 12.76
C TYR A 10 -2.30 27.42 14.00
N ALA A 11 -3.45 26.86 14.35
CA ALA A 11 -3.56 25.71 15.24
C ALA A 11 -3.26 24.43 14.46
N LEU A 12 -2.41 23.56 14.99
CA LEU A 12 -1.90 22.37 14.30
C LEU A 12 -2.37 21.10 14.99
N GLN A 13 -2.90 20.15 14.22
CA GLN A 13 -3.27 18.82 14.71
C GLN A 13 -2.73 17.73 13.78
N PRO A 14 -1.78 16.89 14.21
CA PRO A 14 -1.35 15.74 13.46
C PRO A 14 -2.31 14.56 13.65
N HIS A 15 -2.58 13.83 12.56
CA HIS A 15 -3.35 12.59 12.54
C HIS A 15 -2.51 11.51 11.88
N ILE A 16 -2.35 10.37 12.55
CA ILE A 16 -1.72 9.18 11.97
C ILE A 16 -2.83 8.29 11.43
N VAL A 17 -2.81 8.06 10.13
CA VAL A 17 -3.85 7.30 9.42
C VAL A 17 -3.23 6.12 8.70
N ASP A 18 -3.75 4.91 8.93
CA ASP A 18 -3.45 3.75 8.09
C ASP A 18 -4.54 3.63 7.01
N ALA A 19 -4.12 3.57 5.75
CA ALA A 19 -5.05 3.42 4.63
C ALA A 19 -5.91 2.15 4.73
N ALA A 20 -5.41 1.09 5.36
CA ALA A 20 -6.18 -0.13 5.59
C ALA A 20 -7.42 0.13 6.47
N ASP A 21 -7.33 0.99 7.48
CA ASP A 21 -8.45 1.38 8.34
C ASP A 21 -9.52 2.18 7.58
N GLN A 22 -9.19 2.71 6.41
CA GLN A 22 -10.12 3.40 5.51
C GLN A 22 -10.65 2.50 4.38
N GLY A 23 -10.46 1.17 4.50
CA GLY A 23 -10.93 0.18 3.51
C GLY A 23 -10.05 0.07 2.25
N VAL A 24 -8.86 0.66 2.24
CA VAL A 24 -7.89 0.46 1.16
C VAL A 24 -7.17 -0.88 1.38
N PRO A 25 -6.99 -1.74 0.36
CA PRO A 25 -6.35 -3.04 0.54
C PRO A 25 -4.83 -2.96 0.74
N GLN A 26 -4.36 -1.94 1.47
CA GLN A 26 -2.96 -1.66 1.72
C GLN A 26 -2.73 -1.04 3.10
N HIS A 27 -1.79 -1.58 3.85
CA HIS A 27 -1.22 -0.89 5.00
C HIS A 27 -0.28 0.22 4.53
N ARG A 28 -0.71 1.47 4.74
CA ARG A 28 0.05 2.67 4.42
C ARG A 28 -0.21 3.73 5.48
N VAL A 29 0.62 3.71 6.50
CA VAL A 29 0.53 4.69 7.59
C VAL A 29 1.15 6.01 7.15
N ARG A 30 0.39 7.08 7.25
CA ARG A 30 0.83 8.44 6.92
C ARG A 30 0.34 9.43 7.97
N MET A 31 1.14 10.46 8.19
CA MET A 31 0.74 11.61 8.98
C MET A 31 0.02 12.63 8.08
N PHE A 32 -1.17 13.02 8.48
CA PHE A 32 -1.91 14.15 7.94
C PHE A 32 -1.86 15.27 8.96
N LEU A 33 -1.31 16.41 8.58
CA LEU A 33 -1.30 17.59 9.42
C LEU A 33 -2.46 18.50 9.04
N VAL A 34 -3.36 18.71 9.97
CA VAL A 34 -4.43 19.69 9.85
C VAL A 34 -3.94 21.02 10.44
N ALA A 35 -3.94 22.06 9.64
CA ALA A 35 -3.57 23.41 10.04
C ALA A 35 -4.76 24.34 9.79
N THR A 36 -5.33 24.93 10.84
CA THR A 36 -6.49 25.82 10.75
C THR A 36 -6.20 27.13 11.45
N ARG A 37 -6.90 28.21 11.05
CA ARG A 37 -6.89 29.51 11.76
C ARG A 37 -7.96 29.58 12.85
N SER A 38 -8.31 28.44 13.43
CA SER A 38 -9.21 28.35 14.58
C SER A 38 -8.44 28.57 15.90
N LYS A 39 -9.17 28.90 16.98
CA LYS A 39 -8.58 29.08 18.31
C LYS A 39 -8.01 27.79 18.91
N ALA A 40 -8.47 26.64 18.45
CA ALA A 40 -8.03 25.31 18.93
C ALA A 40 -7.70 24.37 17.76
N PRO A 41 -6.81 23.38 17.98
CA PRO A 41 -6.55 22.33 17.00
C PRO A 41 -7.82 21.55 16.64
N LEU A 42 -7.99 21.24 15.34
CA LEU A 42 -9.16 20.55 14.82
C LEU A 42 -8.91 19.03 14.82
N GLN A 43 -9.73 18.30 15.60
CA GLN A 43 -9.69 16.83 15.62
C GLN A 43 -10.57 16.26 14.53
N LEU A 44 -10.01 15.40 13.65
CA LEU A 44 -10.78 14.71 12.64
C LEU A 44 -11.33 13.39 13.19
N SER A 45 -12.61 13.17 13.01
CA SER A 45 -13.24 11.86 13.18
C SER A 45 -13.29 11.17 11.82
N LEU A 46 -12.41 10.22 11.59
CA LEU A 46 -12.37 9.44 10.34
C LEU A 46 -13.19 8.15 10.49
N PRO A 47 -13.92 7.73 9.44
CA PRO A 47 -14.61 6.45 9.46
C PRO A 47 -13.60 5.31 9.56
N ARG A 48 -13.93 4.26 10.29
CA ARG A 48 -13.15 3.03 10.33
C ARG A 48 -13.90 1.94 9.60
N ARG A 49 -13.23 1.32 8.60
CA ARG A 49 -13.79 0.25 7.78
C ARG A 49 -13.05 -1.06 8.02
N GLU A 50 -13.69 -2.16 7.67
CA GLU A 50 -13.03 -3.47 7.68
C GLU A 50 -11.85 -3.51 6.71
N HIS A 51 -10.80 -4.24 7.10
CA HIS A 51 -9.63 -4.41 6.26
C HIS A 51 -9.94 -5.26 5.03
N VAL A 52 -9.52 -4.78 3.90
CA VAL A 52 -9.71 -5.43 2.59
C VAL A 52 -8.46 -6.23 2.22
N GLY A 53 -8.64 -7.50 1.87
CA GLY A 53 -7.53 -8.37 1.48
C GLY A 53 -7.00 -8.11 0.08
N ALA A 54 -5.71 -8.42 -0.13
CA ALA A 54 -5.04 -8.27 -1.43
C ALA A 54 -5.66 -9.12 -2.55
N HIS A 55 -6.44 -10.16 -2.20
CA HIS A 55 -7.14 -11.01 -3.18
C HIS A 55 -8.10 -10.22 -4.08
N GLN A 56 -8.57 -9.05 -3.65
CA GLN A 56 -9.50 -8.22 -4.42
C GLN A 56 -8.86 -7.56 -5.66
N PHE A 57 -7.55 -7.37 -5.66
CA PHE A 57 -6.87 -6.71 -6.78
C PHE A 57 -5.85 -7.58 -7.50
N ILE A 58 -5.53 -8.78 -6.98
CA ILE A 58 -4.59 -9.68 -7.66
C ILE A 58 -5.29 -10.44 -8.78
N ASP A 59 -4.82 -10.21 -10.00
CA ASP A 59 -5.23 -10.96 -11.18
C ASP A 59 -4.26 -12.11 -11.47
N PHE A 60 -4.67 -13.33 -11.17
CA PHE A 60 -3.85 -14.53 -11.39
C PHE A 60 -3.69 -14.93 -12.86
N GLU A 61 -4.47 -14.35 -13.76
CA GLU A 61 -4.35 -14.62 -15.19
C GLU A 61 -3.46 -13.57 -15.89
N ALA A 62 -3.21 -12.45 -15.24
CA ALA A 62 -2.36 -11.37 -15.77
C ALA A 62 -0.86 -11.66 -15.63
N GLY A 63 -0.08 -11.02 -16.51
CA GLY A 63 1.36 -10.89 -16.44
C GLY A 63 2.15 -12.15 -16.87
N LYS A 64 3.47 -12.02 -16.87
CA LYS A 64 4.40 -13.11 -17.25
C LYS A 64 4.88 -13.86 -16.01
N TRP A 65 4.44 -15.09 -15.85
CA TRP A 65 4.85 -15.97 -14.77
C TRP A 65 6.20 -16.64 -15.08
N SER A 66 7.07 -16.74 -14.10
CA SER A 66 8.34 -17.44 -14.22
C SER A 66 8.46 -18.53 -13.15
N PRO A 67 9.11 -19.66 -13.44
CA PRO A 67 9.36 -20.70 -12.44
C PRO A 67 10.08 -20.12 -11.21
N ILE A 68 9.67 -20.54 -10.00
CA ILE A 68 10.35 -20.14 -8.77
C ILE A 68 11.77 -20.70 -8.76
N ARG A 69 11.92 -21.98 -9.13
CA ARG A 69 13.23 -22.61 -9.30
C ARG A 69 13.70 -22.41 -10.74
N LYS A 70 14.58 -21.43 -10.94
CA LYS A 70 15.27 -21.18 -12.21
C LYS A 70 16.68 -20.67 -11.93
N THR A 71 17.58 -20.84 -12.90
CA THR A 71 18.94 -20.29 -12.87
C THR A 71 18.91 -18.78 -12.59
N GLY A 72 19.79 -18.30 -11.72
CA GLY A 72 19.89 -16.89 -11.33
C GLY A 72 18.85 -16.43 -10.28
N ARG A 73 17.97 -17.29 -9.78
CA ARG A 73 17.08 -16.93 -8.67
C ARG A 73 17.87 -16.90 -7.36
N SER A 74 17.81 -15.77 -6.64
CA SER A 74 18.55 -15.62 -5.38
C SER A 74 18.06 -16.59 -4.29
N ALA A 75 18.99 -17.10 -3.46
CA ALA A 75 18.66 -17.94 -2.32
C ALA A 75 17.69 -17.25 -1.34
N ALA A 76 17.78 -15.92 -1.20
CA ALA A 76 16.88 -15.14 -0.37
C ALA A 76 15.42 -15.21 -0.88
N THR A 77 15.21 -15.15 -2.20
CA THR A 77 13.88 -15.32 -2.81
C THR A 77 13.32 -16.72 -2.55
N LEU A 78 14.12 -17.75 -2.78
CA LEU A 78 13.73 -19.14 -2.55
C LEU A 78 13.34 -19.37 -1.08
N ARG A 79 14.12 -18.81 -0.15
CA ARG A 79 13.85 -18.90 1.29
C ARG A 79 12.50 -18.24 1.64
N ARG A 80 12.21 -17.04 1.12
CA ARG A 80 10.92 -16.35 1.35
C ARG A 80 9.74 -17.18 0.85
N VAL A 81 9.86 -17.76 -0.35
CA VAL A 81 8.80 -18.61 -0.92
C VAL A 81 8.60 -19.86 -0.08
N PHE A 82 9.69 -20.54 0.30
CA PHE A 82 9.63 -21.74 1.15
C PHE A 82 8.99 -21.44 2.50
N GLN A 83 9.45 -20.38 3.16
CA GLN A 83 8.91 -19.93 4.45
C GLN A 83 7.44 -19.56 4.33
N GLY A 84 7.06 -18.79 3.29
CA GLY A 84 5.67 -18.41 3.05
C GLY A 84 4.75 -19.60 2.84
N ARG A 85 5.19 -20.63 2.11
CA ARG A 85 4.41 -21.87 1.95
C ARG A 85 4.21 -22.61 3.26
N ARG A 86 5.27 -22.70 4.05
CA ARG A 86 5.22 -23.37 5.36
C ARG A 86 4.28 -22.63 6.32
N ASP A 87 4.40 -21.32 6.40
CA ASP A 87 3.66 -20.52 7.39
C ASP A 87 2.18 -20.35 7.02
N LEU A 88 1.91 -20.20 5.71
CA LEU A 88 0.55 -19.95 5.22
C LEU A 88 -0.18 -21.22 4.77
N GLN A 89 0.51 -22.35 4.63
CA GLN A 89 -0.01 -23.64 4.18
C GLN A 89 -0.84 -23.55 2.89
N CYS A 90 -0.46 -22.61 1.99
CA CYS A 90 -1.16 -22.36 0.73
C CYS A 90 -0.20 -22.15 -0.43
N GLY A 91 -0.73 -22.29 -1.66
CA GLY A 91 0.04 -22.13 -2.89
C GLY A 91 -0.07 -20.72 -3.51
N ARG A 92 -0.87 -19.82 -2.93
CA ARG A 92 -1.11 -18.45 -3.44
C ARG A 92 -0.88 -17.44 -2.33
N PHE A 93 0.12 -16.59 -2.47
CA PHE A 93 0.48 -15.57 -1.49
C PHE A 93 1.40 -14.51 -2.09
N LEU A 94 1.67 -13.46 -1.33
CA LEU A 94 2.61 -12.40 -1.69
C LEU A 94 3.94 -12.59 -0.98
N ILE A 95 5.03 -12.18 -1.62
CA ILE A 95 6.34 -12.08 -0.97
C ILE A 95 6.90 -10.67 -1.10
N PRO A 96 7.37 -10.08 0.02
CA PRO A 96 7.97 -8.75 0.01
C PRO A 96 9.46 -8.81 -0.36
N TYR A 97 9.94 -7.76 -1.03
CA TYR A 97 11.35 -7.54 -1.39
C TYR A 97 11.93 -6.30 -0.69
N TYR A 98 11.73 -6.18 0.61
CA TYR A 98 12.35 -5.11 1.40
C TYR A 98 13.76 -5.53 1.82
N GLY A 99 14.74 -4.59 1.69
CA GLY A 99 16.14 -4.85 2.02
C GLY A 99 16.46 -4.99 3.51
N SER A 100 15.54 -4.57 4.38
CA SER A 100 15.71 -4.48 5.84
C SER A 100 15.49 -5.80 6.61
N GLY A 101 15.44 -6.95 5.96
CA GLY A 101 15.15 -8.23 6.62
C GLY A 101 13.70 -8.44 7.09
N SER A 102 12.86 -7.42 7.06
CA SER A 102 11.46 -7.46 7.50
C SER A 102 10.52 -8.31 6.61
N GLY A 103 11.03 -8.87 5.54
CA GLY A 103 10.28 -9.64 4.55
C GLY A 103 10.74 -11.07 4.41
N LEU A 104 10.93 -11.79 5.52
CA LEU A 104 11.47 -13.17 5.49
C LEU A 104 10.40 -14.22 5.16
N THR A 105 9.12 -13.89 5.20
CA THR A 105 8.02 -14.84 4.96
C THR A 105 7.01 -14.31 3.95
N GLY A 106 6.03 -15.14 3.58
CA GLY A 106 4.89 -14.77 2.75
C GLY A 106 3.87 -13.89 3.48
N ARG A 107 3.01 -13.25 2.70
CA ARG A 107 1.84 -12.49 3.17
C ARG A 107 0.58 -13.10 2.59
N SER A 108 -0.41 -13.33 3.46
CA SER A 108 -1.71 -13.86 3.06
C SER A 108 -2.45 -12.88 2.16
N LEU A 109 -3.13 -13.39 1.13
CA LEU A 109 -4.00 -12.60 0.28
C LEU A 109 -5.30 -12.15 0.98
N ALA A 110 -5.65 -12.78 2.10
CA ALA A 110 -6.80 -12.37 2.90
C ALA A 110 -6.57 -11.09 3.71
N ARG A 111 -5.35 -10.57 3.72
CA ARG A 111 -4.98 -9.34 4.45
C ARG A 111 -4.56 -8.24 3.46
N PRO A 112 -4.63 -6.97 3.89
CA PRO A 112 -4.07 -5.87 3.10
C PRO A 112 -2.59 -6.13 2.76
N ILE A 113 -2.17 -5.71 1.57
CA ILE A 113 -0.75 -5.69 1.20
C ILE A 113 0.00 -4.64 2.05
N GLY A 114 1.31 -4.76 2.18
CA GLY A 114 2.11 -3.68 2.75
C GLY A 114 2.28 -2.51 1.78
N THR A 115 2.94 -1.46 2.23
CA THR A 115 3.08 -0.21 1.48
C THR A 115 3.61 -0.42 0.06
N ILE A 116 2.87 0.09 -0.94
CA ILE A 116 3.36 0.30 -2.31
C ILE A 116 4.34 1.47 -2.27
N THR A 117 5.56 1.21 -2.72
CA THR A 117 6.65 2.19 -2.76
C THR A 117 6.95 2.60 -4.20
N THR A 118 7.89 3.53 -4.39
CA THR A 118 8.38 3.93 -5.71
C THR A 118 9.19 2.85 -6.43
N LEU A 119 9.43 1.72 -5.79
CA LEU A 119 10.17 0.58 -6.32
C LEU A 119 9.34 -0.70 -6.25
N ASP A 120 9.66 -1.65 -7.12
CA ASP A 120 9.05 -2.97 -7.16
C ASP A 120 9.43 -3.78 -5.90
N ARG A 121 8.51 -3.88 -4.96
CA ARG A 121 8.76 -4.52 -3.65
C ARG A 121 7.87 -5.73 -3.40
N TRP A 122 7.01 -6.10 -4.34
CA TRP A 122 6.06 -7.18 -4.13
C TRP A 122 6.02 -8.16 -5.30
N ALA A 123 6.04 -9.44 -4.99
CA ALA A 123 5.78 -10.48 -5.96
C ALA A 123 4.60 -11.36 -5.52
N VAL A 124 3.90 -11.86 -6.51
CA VAL A 124 2.79 -12.81 -6.38
C VAL A 124 3.31 -14.21 -6.63
N VAL A 125 2.96 -15.15 -5.76
CA VAL A 125 3.27 -16.58 -5.89
C VAL A 125 2.00 -17.35 -6.23
N ARG A 126 2.10 -18.26 -7.23
CA ARG A 126 1.06 -19.23 -7.60
C ARG A 126 1.71 -20.58 -7.89
N GLY A 127 1.51 -21.56 -7.01
CA GLY A 127 2.13 -22.88 -7.17
C GLY A 127 3.66 -22.78 -7.41
N GLY A 128 4.16 -23.42 -8.44
CA GLY A 128 5.59 -23.41 -8.81
C GLY A 128 6.11 -22.11 -9.46
N HIS A 129 5.29 -21.08 -9.60
CA HIS A 129 5.58 -19.88 -10.36
C HIS A 129 5.43 -18.61 -9.51
N MET A 130 6.07 -17.54 -9.97
CA MET A 130 5.96 -16.20 -9.38
C MET A 130 6.13 -15.12 -10.45
N ARG A 131 5.60 -13.94 -10.17
CA ARG A 131 5.81 -12.71 -10.94
C ARG A 131 5.85 -11.49 -10.03
N MET A 132 6.34 -10.36 -10.50
CA MET A 132 6.19 -9.10 -9.79
C MET A 132 4.73 -8.61 -9.87
N LEU A 133 4.35 -7.76 -8.94
CA LEU A 133 3.07 -7.06 -8.95
C LEU A 133 3.02 -6.14 -10.19
N SER A 134 1.92 -6.14 -10.93
CA SER A 134 1.76 -5.18 -12.03
C SER A 134 1.45 -3.78 -11.51
N HIS A 135 1.70 -2.74 -12.33
CA HIS A 135 1.33 -1.37 -11.93
C HIS A 135 -0.19 -1.16 -11.88
N HIS A 136 -0.97 -1.96 -12.62
CA HIS A 136 -2.44 -1.95 -12.50
C HIS A 136 -2.91 -2.52 -11.15
N GLU A 137 -2.29 -3.60 -10.70
CA GLU A 137 -2.54 -4.15 -9.36
C GLU A 137 -2.08 -3.19 -8.26
N ALA A 138 -0.93 -2.53 -8.45
CA ALA A 138 -0.44 -1.51 -7.53
C ALA A 138 -1.39 -0.30 -7.47
N ARG A 139 -1.98 0.12 -8.62
CA ARG A 139 -3.01 1.14 -8.70
C ARG A 139 -4.24 0.77 -7.87
N ALA A 140 -4.75 -0.44 -8.07
CA ALA A 140 -5.89 -0.95 -7.32
C ALA A 140 -5.60 -1.11 -5.82
N ALA A 141 -4.39 -1.58 -5.47
CA ALA A 141 -3.92 -1.65 -4.07
C ALA A 141 -3.88 -0.29 -3.38
N MET A 142 -3.69 0.79 -4.13
CA MET A 142 -3.73 2.18 -3.64
C MET A 142 -5.16 2.76 -3.58
N GLY A 143 -6.17 2.04 -4.06
CA GLY A 143 -7.55 2.50 -4.14
C GLY A 143 -7.82 3.50 -5.25
N PHE A 144 -6.95 3.61 -6.27
CA PHE A 144 -7.25 4.38 -7.46
C PHE A 144 -8.27 3.66 -8.34
N PRO A 145 -9.15 4.39 -9.02
CA PRO A 145 -10.14 3.81 -9.94
C PRO A 145 -9.47 3.16 -11.16
N ALA A 146 -10.17 2.25 -11.82
CA ALA A 146 -9.62 1.45 -12.91
C ALA A 146 -9.28 2.26 -14.16
N ASP A 147 -9.93 3.38 -14.36
CA ASP A 147 -9.74 4.33 -15.47
C ASP A 147 -8.67 5.39 -15.20
N TYR A 148 -8.08 5.41 -13.99
CA TYR A 148 -6.99 6.34 -13.69
C TYR A 148 -5.77 6.04 -14.57
N LEU A 149 -5.39 7.04 -15.37
CA LEU A 149 -4.29 6.92 -16.31
C LEU A 149 -2.93 6.88 -15.61
N LEU A 150 -2.16 5.88 -15.96
CA LEU A 150 -0.78 5.71 -15.51
C LEU A 150 0.16 5.75 -16.72
N PRO A 151 1.43 6.13 -16.52
CA PRO A 151 2.46 5.92 -17.52
C PRO A 151 2.53 4.45 -17.96
N GLU A 152 2.76 4.19 -19.25
CA GLU A 152 2.95 2.82 -19.76
C GLU A 152 4.18 2.14 -19.15
N ASN A 153 5.22 2.93 -18.87
CA ASN A 153 6.42 2.44 -18.23
C ASN A 153 6.13 2.03 -16.79
N HIS A 154 6.34 0.76 -16.48
CA HIS A 154 6.08 0.19 -15.16
C HIS A 154 6.82 0.91 -14.02
N LYS A 155 8.08 1.30 -14.23
CA LYS A 155 8.88 2.01 -13.22
C LYS A 155 8.31 3.39 -12.91
N ASP A 156 7.92 4.12 -13.95
CA ASP A 156 7.37 5.47 -13.80
C ASP A 156 5.98 5.42 -13.15
N ALA A 157 5.15 4.44 -13.54
CA ALA A 157 3.86 4.19 -12.90
C ALA A 157 4.01 3.88 -11.41
N LEU A 158 4.94 3.00 -11.03
CA LEU A 158 5.21 2.71 -9.62
C LEU A 158 5.78 3.92 -8.87
N HIS A 159 6.65 4.70 -9.50
CA HIS A 159 7.18 5.92 -8.89
C HIS A 159 6.07 6.91 -8.58
N MET A 160 5.15 7.10 -9.51
CA MET A 160 3.97 7.96 -9.35
C MET A 160 3.07 7.45 -8.22
N LEU A 161 2.69 6.16 -8.23
CA LEU A 161 1.85 5.55 -7.20
C LEU A 161 2.51 5.55 -5.81
N GLY A 162 3.81 5.27 -5.73
CA GLY A 162 4.55 5.25 -4.48
C GLY A 162 4.59 6.59 -3.76
N ASN A 163 4.54 7.69 -4.52
CA ASN A 163 4.48 9.07 -3.99
C ASN A 163 3.05 9.58 -3.77
N ALA A 164 2.04 8.87 -4.28
CA ALA A 164 0.66 9.31 -4.19
C ALA A 164 0.03 9.09 -2.80
N VAL A 165 -1.04 9.81 -2.53
CA VAL A 165 -1.98 9.55 -1.43
C VAL A 165 -3.09 8.63 -1.94
N CYS A 166 -3.55 7.69 -1.12
CA CYS A 166 -4.69 6.84 -1.45
C CYS A 166 -5.97 7.70 -1.57
N PRO A 167 -6.67 7.70 -2.74
CA PRO A 167 -7.83 8.55 -2.94
C PRO A 167 -8.94 8.38 -1.89
N PRO A 168 -9.28 7.17 -1.42
CA PRO A 168 -10.29 7.02 -0.36
C PRO A 168 -9.87 7.71 0.94
N VAL A 169 -8.59 7.63 1.31
CA VAL A 169 -8.06 8.30 2.51
C VAL A 169 -8.16 9.82 2.38
N ALA A 170 -7.76 10.36 1.22
CA ALA A 170 -7.87 11.80 0.95
C ALA A 170 -9.32 12.26 1.02
N ALA A 171 -10.26 11.51 0.45
CA ALA A 171 -11.68 11.81 0.49
C ALA A 171 -12.22 11.83 1.93
N ASP A 172 -11.88 10.83 2.75
CA ASP A 172 -12.32 10.77 4.15
C ASP A 172 -11.78 11.96 4.97
N VAL A 173 -10.51 12.32 4.79
CA VAL A 173 -9.89 13.48 5.45
C VAL A 173 -10.59 14.77 5.04
N ILE A 174 -10.82 14.98 3.74
CA ILE A 174 -11.51 16.18 3.23
C ILE A 174 -12.95 16.24 3.73
N ASN A 175 -13.68 15.13 3.73
CA ASN A 175 -15.05 15.08 4.22
C ASN A 175 -15.13 15.35 5.73
N ALA A 176 -14.22 14.82 6.51
CA ALA A 176 -14.13 15.10 7.94
C ALA A 176 -13.82 16.57 8.23
N LEU A 177 -12.98 17.22 7.41
CA LEU A 177 -12.73 18.66 7.49
C LEU A 177 -13.98 19.48 7.17
N LYS A 178 -14.70 19.13 6.08
CA LYS A 178 -15.93 19.82 5.68
C LYS A 178 -17.05 19.72 6.72
N ALA A 179 -17.13 18.59 7.44
CA ALA A 179 -18.14 18.39 8.48
C ALA A 179 -17.92 19.27 9.73
N GLN A 180 -16.77 19.91 9.85
CA GLN A 180 -16.40 20.75 11.01
C GLN A 180 -16.19 22.25 10.62
N ALA A 181 -16.32 22.57 9.34
CA ALA A 181 -16.26 23.95 8.83
C ALA A 181 -17.65 24.59 8.86
#